data_d9929c677a356c665732164443bb88ee
#
_entry.id   d9929c677a356c665732164443bb88ee
#
_cell.length_a   1.000
_cell.length_b   1.000
_cell.length_c   1.000
_cell.angle_alpha   90.00
_cell.angle_beta   90.00
_cell.angle_gamma   90.00
#
_symmetry.space_group_name_H-M   'P 1'
#
loop_
_entity.id
_entity.type
_entity.pdbx_description
1 polymer ?
#
loop_
_entity_poly.entity_id
_entity_poly.type
_entity_poly.pdbx_seq_one_letter_code
_entity_poly.pdbx_strand_id
1 'polypeptide(L)'
;MGFLNNQIVTVDTILTKKGRELLARNDGSFRITQFALSDDEIDYTLYNPNNASGSAYYGQAIENMPLLEAFPDETQIMKYKLTTLPRGTAKLPIINIGYTSIVLKQGASLSITPQTLNYLGGTNAFESSGYNFTIGDVRTMSVFNGVGINTDQATALNSTTTLGTNVSKTVIGTTLNMTGTTINTLFGSQTQLQTILIVEGRDSGARVTVPITITKVS
;
A
#
# COMPACT_ATOMS: atom_id res chain seq x y z
N MET A 1 -30.59 -10.57 -11.64
CA MET A 1 -29.55 -11.27 -12.42
C MET A 1 -29.12 -10.39 -13.58
N GLY A 2 -27.90 -9.85 -13.52
CA GLY A 2 -27.32 -9.13 -14.63
C GLY A 2 -26.87 -10.11 -15.70
N PHE A 3 -27.44 -10.03 -16.89
CA PHE A 3 -26.95 -10.76 -18.06
C PHE A 3 -25.71 -10.02 -18.58
N LEU A 4 -24.52 -10.55 -18.35
CA LEU A 4 -23.31 -10.06 -19.01
C LEU A 4 -23.30 -10.58 -20.45
N ASN A 5 -23.52 -9.69 -21.39
CA ASN A 5 -23.31 -9.99 -22.81
C ASN A 5 -21.79 -10.04 -23.06
N ASN A 6 -21.27 -11.20 -23.44
CA ASN A 6 -19.85 -11.38 -23.73
C ASN A 6 -19.32 -10.56 -24.93
N GLN A 7 -20.17 -9.87 -25.64
CA GLN A 7 -19.78 -9.05 -26.79
C GLN A 7 -19.40 -7.61 -26.44
N ILE A 8 -19.97 -7.07 -25.36
CA ILE A 8 -19.67 -5.69 -24.92
C ILE A 8 -19.58 -5.70 -23.39
N VAL A 9 -18.41 -5.38 -22.86
CA VAL A 9 -18.22 -5.15 -21.43
C VAL A 9 -18.38 -3.65 -21.17
N THR A 10 -19.49 -3.26 -20.55
CA THR A 10 -19.72 -1.88 -20.14
C THR A 10 -19.58 -1.81 -18.62
N VAL A 11 -18.73 -0.94 -18.14
CA VAL A 11 -18.59 -0.63 -16.72
C VAL A 11 -19.08 0.78 -16.48
N ASP A 12 -20.09 0.92 -15.63
CA ASP A 12 -20.57 2.22 -15.18
C ASP A 12 -19.89 2.59 -13.87
N THR A 13 -19.43 3.83 -13.76
CA THR A 13 -18.67 4.29 -12.59
C THR A 13 -19.21 5.61 -12.08
N ILE A 14 -19.36 5.71 -10.77
CA ILE A 14 -19.73 6.93 -10.08
C ILE A 14 -18.47 7.59 -9.51
N LEU A 15 -18.20 8.82 -9.95
CA LEU A 15 -17.05 9.57 -9.46
C LEU A 15 -17.32 10.15 -8.07
N THR A 16 -16.32 10.03 -7.18
CA THR A 16 -16.32 10.74 -5.90
C THR A 16 -16.29 12.27 -6.12
N LYS A 17 -16.57 13.03 -5.07
CA LYS A 17 -16.43 14.50 -5.11
C LYS A 17 -15.07 14.95 -5.63
N LYS A 18 -14.01 14.29 -5.18
CA LYS A 18 -12.64 14.59 -5.61
C LYS A 18 -12.40 14.21 -7.08
N GLY A 19 -12.93 13.09 -7.52
CA GLY A 19 -12.87 12.69 -8.93
C GLY A 19 -13.54 13.72 -9.84
N ARG A 20 -14.72 14.21 -9.47
CA ARG A 20 -15.43 15.28 -10.20
C ARG A 20 -14.67 16.61 -10.22
N GLU A 21 -14.04 16.99 -9.08
CA GLU A 21 -13.20 18.19 -9.00
C GLU A 21 -12.00 18.09 -9.96
N LEU A 22 -11.29 16.97 -9.96
CA LEU A 22 -10.15 16.75 -10.84
C LEU A 22 -10.55 16.72 -12.32
N LEU A 23 -11.70 16.11 -12.64
CA LEU A 23 -12.24 16.12 -14.00
C LEU A 23 -12.59 17.54 -14.45
N ALA A 24 -13.19 18.35 -13.56
CA ALA A 24 -13.58 19.72 -13.86
C ALA A 24 -12.38 20.67 -14.08
N ARG A 25 -11.23 20.37 -13.50
CA ARG A 25 -10.01 21.15 -13.71
C ARG A 25 -9.48 21.09 -15.14
N ASN A 26 -9.75 19.99 -15.84
CA ASN A 26 -9.32 19.75 -17.23
C ASN A 26 -7.82 20.02 -17.50
N ASP A 27 -6.97 19.82 -16.48
CA ASP A 27 -5.52 20.02 -16.51
C ASP A 27 -4.73 18.73 -16.73
N GLY A 28 -5.43 17.62 -17.06
CA GLY A 28 -4.86 16.28 -17.18
C GLY A 28 -4.55 15.58 -15.86
N SER A 29 -4.88 16.18 -14.72
CA SER A 29 -4.69 15.58 -13.40
C SER A 29 -5.65 14.39 -13.15
N PHE A 30 -6.79 14.36 -13.83
CA PHE A 30 -7.72 13.23 -13.79
C PHE A 30 -7.34 12.19 -14.85
N ARG A 31 -6.66 11.15 -14.40
CA ARG A 31 -6.30 10.03 -15.26
C ARG A 31 -6.51 8.71 -14.52
N ILE A 32 -7.44 7.91 -14.99
CA ILE A 32 -7.62 6.55 -14.50
C ILE A 32 -6.61 5.65 -15.20
N THR A 33 -5.64 5.14 -14.46
CA THR A 33 -4.58 4.26 -14.99
C THR A 33 -4.81 2.81 -14.63
N GLN A 34 -5.54 2.54 -13.57
CA GLN A 34 -5.85 1.20 -13.07
C GLN A 34 -7.21 1.18 -12.40
N PHE A 35 -7.91 0.07 -12.50
CA PHE A 35 -9.12 -0.19 -11.74
C PHE A 35 -9.14 -1.67 -11.32
N ALA A 36 -9.87 -1.98 -10.27
CA ALA A 36 -10.15 -3.34 -9.86
C ALA A 36 -11.66 -3.51 -9.72
N LEU A 37 -12.13 -4.68 -10.06
CA LEU A 37 -13.51 -5.10 -9.87
C LEU A 37 -13.51 -6.25 -8.87
N SER A 38 -14.47 -6.25 -7.97
CA SER A 38 -14.71 -7.36 -7.07
C SER A 38 -16.22 -7.61 -7.00
N ASP A 39 -16.59 -8.88 -6.87
CA ASP A 39 -17.96 -9.33 -6.61
C ASP A 39 -18.06 -9.97 -5.23
N ASP A 40 -17.31 -9.44 -4.28
CA ASP A 40 -17.18 -9.91 -2.89
C ASP A 40 -18.53 -9.99 -2.14
N GLU A 41 -19.57 -9.43 -2.75
CA GLU A 41 -20.92 -9.35 -2.19
C GLU A 41 -21.70 -10.67 -2.36
N ILE A 42 -21.24 -11.55 -3.26
CA ILE A 42 -21.92 -12.80 -3.55
C ILE A 42 -21.06 -13.98 -3.10
N ASP A 43 -21.53 -14.72 -2.14
CA ASP A 43 -20.89 -15.96 -1.70
C ASP A 43 -21.28 -17.13 -2.59
N TYR A 44 -20.48 -17.40 -3.61
CA TYR A 44 -20.69 -18.52 -4.53
C TYR A 44 -20.49 -19.90 -3.88
N THR A 45 -19.92 -19.97 -2.67
CA THR A 45 -19.79 -21.24 -1.93
C THR A 45 -21.13 -21.77 -1.44
N LEU A 46 -22.17 -20.93 -1.44
CA LEU A 46 -23.54 -21.30 -1.13
C LEU A 46 -24.23 -22.14 -2.20
N TYR A 47 -23.61 -22.32 -3.38
CA TYR A 47 -24.10 -23.20 -4.41
C TYR A 47 -24.09 -24.65 -3.93
N ASN A 48 -25.27 -25.27 -3.83
CA ASN A 48 -25.46 -26.63 -3.29
C ASN A 48 -25.91 -27.59 -4.39
N PRO A 49 -24.99 -28.33 -5.03
CA PRO A 49 -25.35 -29.30 -6.08
C PRO A 49 -26.10 -30.51 -5.56
N ASN A 50 -26.18 -30.70 -4.23
CA ASN A 50 -26.88 -31.83 -3.58
C ASN A 50 -28.20 -31.39 -2.92
N ASN A 51 -28.82 -30.31 -3.39
CA ASN A 51 -30.10 -29.86 -2.85
C ASN A 51 -31.19 -30.92 -3.06
N ALA A 52 -31.84 -31.32 -1.98
CA ALA A 52 -32.88 -32.36 -1.99
C ALA A 52 -34.09 -31.98 -2.86
N SER A 53 -34.31 -30.70 -3.13
CA SER A 53 -35.41 -30.18 -3.94
C SER A 53 -35.14 -30.21 -5.46
N GLY A 54 -33.96 -30.66 -5.87
CA GLY A 54 -33.58 -30.82 -7.28
C GLY A 54 -32.74 -29.69 -7.83
N SER A 55 -32.31 -29.84 -9.09
CA SER A 55 -31.32 -28.95 -9.74
C SER A 55 -31.77 -27.49 -9.92
N ALA A 56 -33.06 -27.23 -9.96
CA ALA A 56 -33.64 -25.89 -10.03
C ALA A 56 -33.32 -25.05 -8.76
N TYR A 57 -32.97 -25.70 -7.66
CA TYR A 57 -32.73 -25.04 -6.36
C TYR A 57 -31.28 -25.02 -5.95
N TYR A 58 -30.36 -25.43 -6.81
CA TYR A 58 -28.93 -25.45 -6.48
C TYR A 58 -28.36 -24.03 -6.16
N GLY A 59 -28.87 -23.01 -6.81
CA GLY A 59 -28.48 -21.60 -6.61
C GLY A 59 -29.41 -20.81 -5.69
N GLN A 60 -30.44 -21.44 -5.09
CA GLN A 60 -31.48 -20.73 -4.34
C GLN A 60 -30.91 -19.89 -3.18
N ALA A 61 -29.90 -20.38 -2.48
CA ALA A 61 -29.27 -19.63 -1.40
C ALA A 61 -28.59 -18.35 -1.90
N ILE A 62 -27.97 -18.43 -3.07
CA ILE A 62 -27.32 -17.27 -3.73
C ILE A 62 -28.38 -16.29 -4.23
N GLU A 63 -29.46 -16.80 -4.84
CA GLU A 63 -30.55 -15.96 -5.36
C GLU A 63 -31.31 -15.21 -4.26
N ASN A 64 -31.35 -15.79 -3.05
CA ASN A 64 -32.02 -15.19 -1.89
C ASN A 64 -31.10 -14.29 -1.07
N MET A 65 -29.82 -14.12 -1.45
CA MET A 65 -28.95 -13.18 -0.77
C MET A 65 -29.44 -11.74 -1.00
N PRO A 66 -29.39 -10.88 0.05
CA PRO A 66 -29.69 -9.48 -0.13
C PRO A 66 -28.64 -8.87 -1.06
N LEU A 67 -29.09 -8.16 -2.08
CA LEU A 67 -28.20 -7.33 -2.92
C LEU A 67 -27.75 -6.14 -2.07
N LEU A 68 -26.45 -6.07 -1.84
CA LEU A 68 -25.81 -4.91 -1.23
C LEU A 68 -25.40 -3.97 -2.38
N GLU A 69 -26.04 -2.84 -2.49
CA GLU A 69 -25.55 -1.78 -3.37
C GLU A 69 -24.36 -1.10 -2.72
N ALA A 70 -23.26 -1.02 -3.44
CA ALA A 70 -22.11 -0.24 -3.01
C ALA A 70 -22.45 1.25 -3.12
N PHE A 71 -22.69 1.91 -1.98
CA PHE A 71 -22.81 3.36 -1.93
C PHE A 71 -21.39 3.96 -1.78
N PRO A 72 -20.87 4.64 -2.81
CA PRO A 72 -19.57 5.27 -2.71
C PRO A 72 -19.63 6.41 -1.68
N ASP A 73 -18.70 6.41 -0.72
CA ASP A 73 -18.51 7.58 0.12
C ASP A 73 -17.85 8.69 -0.72
N GLU A 74 -18.65 9.61 -1.20
CA GLU A 74 -18.21 10.71 -2.05
C GLU A 74 -17.23 11.67 -1.38
N THR A 75 -17.09 11.59 -0.06
CA THR A 75 -16.21 12.46 0.72
C THR A 75 -14.81 11.89 0.89
N GLN A 76 -14.63 10.60 0.65
CA GLN A 76 -13.37 9.90 0.84
C GLN A 76 -12.69 9.55 -0.47
N ILE A 77 -11.38 9.62 -0.45
CA ILE A 77 -10.51 9.12 -1.52
C ILE A 77 -9.88 7.83 -1.02
N MET A 78 -9.76 6.84 -1.90
CA MET A 78 -9.01 5.63 -1.58
C MET A 78 -7.59 6.00 -1.14
N LYS A 79 -7.25 5.70 0.12
CA LYS A 79 -5.95 6.03 0.71
C LYS A 79 -4.85 5.07 0.31
N TYR A 80 -5.23 3.84 -0.05
CA TYR A 80 -4.31 2.75 -0.29
C TYR A 80 -4.52 2.19 -1.68
N LYS A 81 -3.43 1.77 -2.30
CA LYS A 81 -3.47 1.02 -3.53
C LYS A 81 -4.17 -0.31 -3.30
N LEU A 82 -4.99 -0.73 -4.24
CA LEU A 82 -5.58 -2.07 -4.21
C LEU A 82 -4.47 -3.11 -4.36
N THR A 83 -4.54 -4.15 -3.54
CA THR A 83 -3.62 -5.28 -3.63
C THR A 83 -3.91 -6.06 -4.91
N THR A 84 -2.88 -6.28 -5.72
CA THR A 84 -2.98 -7.04 -6.96
C THR A 84 -2.52 -8.47 -6.72
N LEU A 85 -3.37 -9.44 -7.05
CA LEU A 85 -3.03 -10.86 -6.94
C LEU A 85 -2.71 -11.44 -8.30
N PRO A 86 -1.59 -12.16 -8.48
CA PRO A 86 -1.35 -12.97 -9.66
C PRO A 86 -2.43 -14.05 -9.81
N ARG A 87 -2.74 -14.41 -11.06
CA ARG A 87 -3.71 -15.47 -11.35
C ARG A 87 -3.31 -16.78 -10.65
N GLY A 88 -4.23 -17.39 -9.93
CA GLY A 88 -4.00 -18.62 -9.18
C GLY A 88 -3.40 -18.42 -7.78
N THR A 89 -3.25 -17.18 -7.32
CA THR A 89 -2.81 -16.90 -5.95
C THR A 89 -3.97 -17.08 -4.99
N ALA A 90 -3.81 -18.00 -4.02
CA ALA A 90 -4.82 -18.28 -2.99
C ALA A 90 -4.67 -17.42 -1.72
N LYS A 91 -3.65 -16.58 -1.63
CA LYS A 91 -3.31 -15.80 -0.43
C LYS A 91 -2.92 -14.37 -0.80
N LEU A 92 -3.29 -13.42 0.08
CA LEU A 92 -2.87 -12.03 -0.06
C LEU A 92 -1.34 -11.89 0.08
N PRO A 93 -0.70 -11.07 -0.75
CA PRO A 93 0.71 -10.74 -0.58
C PRO A 93 0.91 -9.94 0.70
N ILE A 94 1.97 -10.26 1.43
CA ILE A 94 2.36 -9.63 2.70
C ILE A 94 3.81 -9.21 2.58
N ILE A 95 4.14 -7.98 2.97
CA ILE A 95 5.52 -7.52 3.03
C ILE A 95 6.15 -7.93 4.36
N ASN A 96 7.24 -8.68 4.28
CA ASN A 96 8.11 -9.00 5.39
C ASN A 96 9.37 -8.14 5.32
N ILE A 97 9.61 -7.34 6.32
CA ILE A 97 10.83 -6.52 6.46
C ILE A 97 11.76 -7.02 7.55
N GLY A 98 11.39 -8.10 8.25
CA GLY A 98 12.16 -8.66 9.36
C GLY A 98 12.05 -7.92 10.69
N TYR A 99 11.27 -6.83 10.75
CA TYR A 99 11.11 -6.00 11.94
C TYR A 99 9.64 -5.70 12.22
N THR A 100 9.22 -5.83 13.46
CA THR A 100 7.92 -5.34 13.96
C THR A 100 8.01 -3.92 14.50
N SER A 101 9.17 -3.55 14.99
CA SER A 101 9.55 -2.20 15.42
C SER A 101 11.04 -2.00 15.19
N ILE A 102 11.47 -0.79 14.93
CA ILE A 102 12.87 -0.45 14.69
C ILE A 102 13.34 0.51 15.76
N VAL A 103 14.40 0.16 16.45
CA VAL A 103 15.05 1.04 17.43
C VAL A 103 16.47 1.33 16.94
N LEU A 104 16.74 2.61 16.67
CA LEU A 104 18.05 3.09 16.24
C LEU A 104 18.64 4.00 17.32
N LYS A 105 19.94 3.89 17.52
CA LYS A 105 20.69 4.93 18.23
C LYS A 105 20.91 6.13 17.30
N GLN A 106 21.06 7.30 17.86
CA GLN A 106 21.45 8.50 17.12
C GLN A 106 22.71 8.23 16.30
N GLY A 107 22.67 8.51 15.00
CA GLY A 107 23.76 8.25 14.05
C GLY A 107 23.96 6.79 13.64
N ALA A 108 23.20 5.85 14.19
CA ALA A 108 23.27 4.45 13.76
C ALA A 108 22.58 4.23 12.41
N SER A 109 23.17 3.35 11.61
CA SER A 109 22.67 2.99 10.28
C SER A 109 22.00 1.61 10.29
N LEU A 110 20.99 1.46 9.45
CA LEU A 110 20.29 0.20 9.22
C LEU A 110 19.95 0.09 7.72
N SER A 111 20.11 -1.13 7.21
CA SER A 111 19.68 -1.50 5.85
C SER A 111 18.54 -2.51 5.93
N ILE A 112 17.48 -2.28 5.19
CA ILE A 112 16.28 -3.11 5.14
C ILE A 112 16.05 -3.57 3.72
N THR A 113 15.95 -4.87 3.52
CA THR A 113 15.60 -5.48 2.23
C THR A 113 14.28 -6.24 2.37
N PRO A 114 13.15 -5.64 1.98
CA PRO A 114 11.86 -6.28 2.08
C PRO A 114 11.73 -7.51 1.18
N GLN A 115 10.84 -8.42 1.55
CA GLN A 115 10.39 -9.53 0.72
C GLN A 115 8.86 -9.55 0.73
N THR A 116 8.25 -9.78 -0.44
CA THR A 116 6.82 -9.99 -0.55
C THR A 116 6.52 -11.48 -0.48
N LEU A 117 5.83 -11.89 0.57
CA LEU A 117 5.39 -13.26 0.80
C LEU A 117 4.07 -13.50 0.07
N ASN A 118 3.78 -14.74 -0.32
CA ASN A 118 2.56 -15.15 -1.01
C ASN A 118 2.33 -14.42 -2.37
N TYR A 119 3.38 -13.90 -2.97
CA TYR A 119 3.36 -13.27 -4.27
C TYR A 119 3.81 -14.26 -5.35
N LEU A 120 3.45 -14.04 -6.62
CA LEU A 120 3.84 -14.86 -7.77
C LEU A 120 3.58 -16.37 -7.56
N GLY A 121 2.34 -16.74 -7.28
CA GLY A 121 1.96 -18.15 -7.08
C GLY A 121 2.33 -18.73 -5.72
N GLY A 122 2.56 -17.88 -4.72
CA GLY A 122 2.86 -18.26 -3.35
C GLY A 122 4.35 -18.36 -3.02
N THR A 123 5.22 -18.02 -3.95
CA THR A 123 6.67 -17.92 -3.68
C THR A 123 7.01 -16.58 -3.03
N ASN A 124 8.02 -16.59 -2.16
CA ASN A 124 8.58 -15.36 -1.61
C ASN A 124 9.50 -14.75 -2.66
N ALA A 125 9.23 -13.52 -3.07
CA ALA A 125 10.00 -12.86 -4.10
C ALA A 125 10.19 -11.37 -3.80
N PHE A 126 11.21 -10.80 -4.42
CA PHE A 126 11.35 -9.35 -4.50
C PHE A 126 10.41 -8.84 -5.60
N GLU A 127 9.83 -7.68 -5.38
CA GLU A 127 9.07 -7.02 -6.43
C GLU A 127 10.01 -6.42 -7.47
N SER A 128 9.73 -6.68 -8.75
CA SER A 128 10.59 -6.23 -9.87
C SER A 128 10.66 -4.71 -9.97
N SER A 129 9.55 -4.04 -9.67
CA SER A 129 9.45 -2.57 -9.62
C SER A 129 9.93 -1.99 -8.28
N GLY A 130 10.32 -2.85 -7.33
CA GLY A 130 10.75 -2.48 -5.97
C GLY A 130 9.65 -2.02 -5.05
N TYR A 131 10.06 -1.27 -4.04
CA TYR A 131 9.20 -0.82 -2.95
C TYR A 131 9.24 0.70 -2.82
N ASN A 132 8.12 1.29 -2.45
CA ASN A 132 8.04 2.65 -1.96
C ASN A 132 8.30 2.64 -0.45
N PHE A 133 9.31 3.37 0.00
CA PHE A 133 9.61 3.58 1.40
C PHE A 133 9.22 5.00 1.78
N THR A 134 8.30 5.17 2.69
CA THR A 134 7.84 6.48 3.16
C THR A 134 8.12 6.64 4.64
N ILE A 135 8.84 7.69 5.00
CA ILE A 135 9.05 8.09 6.40
C ILE A 135 8.11 9.22 6.78
N GLY A 136 7.53 9.14 7.98
CA GLY A 136 6.58 10.13 8.46
C GLY A 136 7.22 11.49 8.80
N ASP A 137 8.42 11.48 9.38
CA ASP A 137 9.20 12.70 9.66
C ASP A 137 10.64 12.50 9.21
N VAL A 138 10.98 13.14 8.10
CA VAL A 138 12.30 13.04 7.48
C VAL A 138 13.42 13.61 8.36
N ARG A 139 13.11 14.56 9.23
CA ARG A 139 14.12 15.19 10.15
C ARG A 139 14.73 14.19 11.11
N THR A 140 14.01 13.09 11.39
CA THR A 140 14.49 12.01 12.26
C THR A 140 15.61 11.18 11.64
N MET A 141 15.87 11.35 10.34
CA MET A 141 16.89 10.64 9.59
C MET A 141 17.95 11.60 9.05
N SER A 142 19.22 11.22 9.12
CA SER A 142 20.32 11.87 8.41
C SER A 142 20.56 11.27 7.04
N VAL A 143 20.22 9.99 6.85
CA VAL A 143 20.22 9.29 5.56
C VAL A 143 18.89 8.54 5.43
N PHE A 144 18.24 8.68 4.29
CA PHE A 144 17.05 7.93 3.92
C PHE A 144 17.06 7.73 2.40
N ASN A 145 17.56 6.58 1.95
CA ASN A 145 17.86 6.32 0.55
C ASN A 145 17.42 4.93 0.12
N GLY A 146 16.69 4.84 -1.01
CA GLY A 146 16.38 3.59 -1.68
C GLY A 146 17.49 3.21 -2.66
N VAL A 147 17.87 1.93 -2.69
CA VAL A 147 18.92 1.37 -3.53
C VAL A 147 18.39 0.19 -4.33
N GLY A 148 19.02 -0.12 -5.48
CA GLY A 148 18.76 -1.35 -6.23
C GLY A 148 17.77 -1.22 -7.38
N ILE A 149 17.24 -0.03 -7.67
CA ILE A 149 16.51 0.27 -8.90
C ILE A 149 17.21 1.42 -9.61
N ASN A 150 17.41 1.28 -10.92
CA ASN A 150 17.93 2.34 -11.78
C ASN A 150 16.87 3.44 -11.99
N THR A 151 16.58 4.18 -10.94
CA THR A 151 15.79 5.40 -11.02
C THR A 151 16.67 6.54 -10.56
N ASP A 152 16.76 7.59 -11.37
CA ASP A 152 17.49 8.84 -11.08
C ASP A 152 16.98 9.60 -9.83
N GLN A 153 16.23 8.93 -8.96
CA GLN A 153 15.55 9.49 -7.79
C GLN A 153 16.13 9.04 -6.44
N ALA A 154 17.33 8.50 -6.41
CA ALA A 154 18.05 8.29 -5.16
C ALA A 154 18.51 9.62 -4.59
N THR A 155 17.60 10.39 -4.02
CA THR A 155 17.98 11.62 -3.31
C THR A 155 18.41 11.24 -1.90
N ALA A 156 19.73 11.13 -1.70
CA ALA A 156 20.28 11.07 -0.36
C ALA A 156 19.86 12.35 0.40
N LEU A 157 19.25 12.19 1.56
CA LEU A 157 19.01 13.31 2.45
C LEU A 157 20.32 13.64 3.15
N ASN A 158 21.00 14.65 2.69
CA ASN A 158 22.08 15.22 3.45
C ASN A 158 21.52 16.04 4.61
N SER A 159 22.06 15.82 5.79
CA SER A 159 21.69 16.31 7.11
C SER A 159 21.72 17.86 7.30
N THR A 160 21.90 18.62 6.27
CA THR A 160 21.90 20.09 6.32
C THR A 160 20.51 20.71 6.14
N THR A 161 19.47 19.89 6.08
CA THR A 161 18.13 20.44 5.96
C THR A 161 17.74 21.08 7.29
N THR A 162 17.67 22.37 7.26
CA THR A 162 17.10 23.27 8.25
C THR A 162 15.95 22.59 8.99
N LEU A 163 15.91 22.71 10.31
CA LEU A 163 14.85 22.28 11.25
C LEU A 163 13.44 22.83 10.90
N GLY A 164 13.13 23.02 9.61
CA GLY A 164 11.98 23.74 9.16
C GLY A 164 10.68 23.02 9.39
N THR A 165 10.30 22.05 8.65
CA THR A 165 8.94 21.51 8.65
C THR A 165 8.97 19.99 8.79
N ASN A 166 8.05 19.44 9.58
CA ASN A 166 7.81 18.00 9.60
C ASN A 166 7.24 17.59 8.23
N VAL A 167 8.04 16.92 7.42
CA VAL A 167 7.66 16.50 6.07
C VAL A 167 7.90 15.02 5.91
N SER A 168 6.89 14.32 5.42
CA SER A 168 7.06 12.94 4.98
C SER A 168 7.88 12.89 3.68
N LYS A 169 8.71 11.87 3.53
CA LYS A 169 9.47 11.63 2.30
C LYS A 169 9.33 10.19 1.86
N THR A 170 9.19 10.02 0.54
CA THR A 170 9.16 8.70 -0.10
C THR A 170 10.38 8.52 -0.99
N VAL A 171 11.02 7.37 -0.89
CA VAL A 171 12.09 6.91 -1.79
C VAL A 171 11.74 5.55 -2.35
N ILE A 172 12.30 5.22 -3.51
CA ILE A 172 12.03 3.96 -4.22
C ILE A 172 13.32 3.12 -4.23
N GLY A 173 13.17 1.82 -4.02
CA GLY A 173 14.31 0.89 -4.07
C GLY A 173 13.90 -0.54 -3.81
N THR A 174 14.81 -1.48 -3.98
CA THR A 174 14.68 -2.86 -3.48
C THR A 174 15.19 -2.97 -2.05
N THR A 175 16.08 -2.06 -1.65
CA THR A 175 16.67 -1.97 -0.32
C THR A 175 16.59 -0.54 0.17
N LEU A 176 16.26 -0.34 1.42
CA LEU A 176 16.29 0.95 2.11
C LEU A 176 17.54 1.04 2.99
N ASN A 177 18.34 2.08 2.78
CA ASN A 177 19.41 2.48 3.69
C ASN A 177 18.97 3.70 4.48
N MET A 178 19.00 3.61 5.80
CA MET A 178 18.64 4.71 6.68
C MET A 178 19.62 4.86 7.82
N THR A 179 19.81 6.11 8.27
CA THR A 179 20.66 6.46 9.41
C THR A 179 19.88 7.41 10.30
N GLY A 180 19.81 7.12 11.59
CA GLY A 180 19.18 8.00 12.56
C GLY A 180 19.81 9.39 12.58
N THR A 181 19.02 10.41 12.89
CA THR A 181 19.50 11.80 12.93
C THR A 181 20.71 11.97 13.83
N THR A 182 21.64 12.85 13.44
CA THR A 182 22.79 13.26 14.25
C THR A 182 22.55 14.59 14.98
N ILE A 183 21.39 15.21 14.75
CA ILE A 183 21.07 16.55 15.24
C ILE A 183 20.52 16.47 16.69
N ASN A 184 21.35 16.88 17.66
CA ASN A 184 20.96 16.88 19.06
C ASN A 184 19.79 17.81 19.40
N THR A 185 19.73 18.96 18.73
CA THR A 185 18.69 19.96 18.96
C THR A 185 17.30 19.49 18.62
N LEU A 186 17.17 18.48 17.74
CA LEU A 186 15.88 17.89 17.36
C LEU A 186 15.23 17.16 18.56
N PHE A 187 16.03 16.62 19.45
CA PHE A 187 15.53 15.92 20.65
C PHE A 187 14.97 16.90 21.69
N GLY A 188 15.43 18.15 21.73
CA GLY A 188 15.07 19.08 22.80
C GLY A 188 15.36 18.47 24.18
N SER A 189 14.34 18.38 25.02
CA SER A 189 14.39 17.74 26.34
C SER A 189 14.10 16.23 26.29
N GLN A 190 13.73 15.70 25.13
CA GLN A 190 13.39 14.28 24.98
C GLN A 190 14.63 13.42 24.78
N THR A 191 14.55 12.18 25.24
CA THR A 191 15.61 11.16 25.04
C THR A 191 15.35 10.29 23.82
N GLN A 192 14.17 10.41 23.22
CA GLN A 192 13.72 9.59 22.09
C GLN A 192 12.91 10.41 21.11
N LEU A 193 13.06 10.10 19.82
CA LEU A 193 12.21 10.58 18.74
C LEU A 193 11.46 9.39 18.16
N GLN A 194 10.18 9.58 17.81
CA GLN A 194 9.36 8.55 17.20
C GLN A 194 8.87 8.99 15.83
N THR A 195 8.89 8.06 14.90
CA THR A 195 8.33 8.23 13.56
C THR A 195 7.81 6.87 13.04
N ILE A 196 7.27 6.85 11.86
CA ILE A 196 6.78 5.64 11.22
C ILE A 196 7.45 5.43 9.87
N LEU A 197 7.77 4.18 9.56
CA LEU A 197 8.16 3.74 8.23
C LEU A 197 6.98 2.99 7.60
N ILE A 198 6.63 3.38 6.40
CA ILE A 198 5.65 2.71 5.56
C ILE A 198 6.40 2.11 4.39
N VAL A 199 6.22 0.82 4.17
CA VAL A 199 6.77 0.09 3.02
C VAL A 199 5.60 -0.43 2.19
N GLU A 200 5.60 -0.11 0.90
CA GLU A 200 4.56 -0.52 -0.04
C GLU A 200 5.20 -1.17 -1.27
N GLY A 201 4.72 -2.36 -1.61
CA GLY A 201 5.11 -3.06 -2.84
C GLY A 201 4.53 -2.36 -4.07
N ARG A 202 5.37 -2.08 -5.05
CA ARG A 202 4.94 -1.36 -6.25
C ARG A 202 4.20 -2.25 -7.24
N ASP A 203 4.48 -3.54 -7.23
CA ASP A 203 3.82 -4.51 -8.11
C ASP A 203 2.58 -5.11 -7.44
N SER A 204 2.70 -5.54 -6.18
CA SER A 204 1.61 -6.20 -5.43
C SER A 204 0.61 -5.24 -4.79
N GLY A 205 1.06 -4.03 -4.44
CA GLY A 205 0.28 -3.09 -3.63
C GLY A 205 0.21 -3.44 -2.14
N ALA A 206 0.87 -4.53 -1.72
CA ALA A 206 0.96 -4.89 -0.31
C ALA A 206 1.66 -3.78 0.49
N ARG A 207 1.26 -3.63 1.77
CA ARG A 207 1.76 -2.55 2.60
C ARG A 207 2.01 -3.02 4.03
N VAL A 208 3.09 -2.51 4.62
CA VAL A 208 3.38 -2.67 6.05
C VAL A 208 3.78 -1.33 6.66
N THR A 209 3.41 -1.12 7.90
CA THR A 209 3.77 0.08 8.66
C THR A 209 4.52 -0.36 9.92
N VAL A 210 5.68 0.25 10.15
CA VAL A 210 6.56 -0.09 11.25
C VAL A 210 6.96 1.16 12.02
N PRO A 211 6.79 1.20 13.36
CA PRO A 211 7.24 2.29 14.20
C PRO A 211 8.77 2.30 14.28
N ILE A 212 9.35 3.50 14.22
CA ILE A 212 10.77 3.74 14.41
C ILE A 212 10.97 4.62 15.64
N THR A 213 11.85 4.20 16.50
CA THR A 213 12.30 4.98 17.67
C THR A 213 13.79 5.26 17.54
N ILE A 214 14.17 6.52 17.65
CA ILE A 214 15.59 6.94 17.65
C ILE A 214 15.94 7.39 19.06
N THR A 215 16.94 6.74 19.66
CA THR A 215 17.40 7.05 21.01
C THR A 215 18.59 7.99 20.96
N LYS A 216 18.55 9.05 21.76
CA LYS A 216 19.65 9.99 21.91
C LYS A 216 20.88 9.28 22.51
N VAL A 217 22.05 9.59 21.98
CA VAL A 217 23.32 9.18 22.59
C VAL A 217 23.73 10.27 23.54
N SER A 218 23.89 9.89 24.80
CA SER A 218 24.38 10.79 25.87
C SER A 218 25.86 11.10 25.70
#